data_8ac756d5c9c76d1329165b0adc682eee
#
_entry.id   8ac756d5c9c76d1329165b0adc682eee
#
_cell.length_a   1.000
_cell.length_b   1.000
_cell.length_c   1.000
_cell.angle_alpha   90.00
_cell.angle_beta   90.00
_cell.angle_gamma   90.00
#
_symmetry.space_group_name_H-M   'P 1'
#
loop_
_entity.id
_entity.type
_entity.pdbx_description
1 polymer ?
#
loop_
_entity_poly.entity_id
_entity_poly.type
_entity_poly.pdbx_seq_one_letter_code
_entity_poly.pdbx_strand_id
1 'polypeptide(L)'
;MMDALHAHPERLRGVAVLAPDVPEAELDALHAGGVRGVRVNVLFKGGVPISAARPLAERIAARGWHLQFLIDVGNHPELDRELAGFPTPVVIDHMGHCAAAKAPGDPGFAALLRLLDTGRCWVKLSGPYRITARKALPFDDVTPIARTLVERRPDRMVWGTDWPHPSIATAMPNDADLVDMLADWVPDEGTRRRILVDNPAQ
;
A
#
# COMPACT_ATOMS: atom_id res chain seq x y z
N MET A 1 -16.57 -0.09 -8.89
CA MET A 1 -16.19 -0.72 -7.61
C MET A 1 -17.41 -1.37 -6.95
N MET A 2 -18.48 -0.64 -6.60
CA MET A 2 -19.62 -1.19 -5.85
C MET A 2 -20.28 -2.38 -6.55
N ASP A 3 -20.48 -2.34 -7.86
CA ASP A 3 -21.07 -3.46 -8.62
C ASP A 3 -20.25 -4.75 -8.46
N ALA A 4 -18.91 -4.65 -8.51
CA ALA A 4 -18.04 -5.80 -8.32
C ALA A 4 -18.09 -6.35 -6.88
N LEU A 5 -18.14 -5.46 -5.88
CA LEU A 5 -18.27 -5.86 -4.48
C LEU A 5 -19.60 -6.57 -4.20
N HIS A 6 -20.69 -6.06 -4.78
CA HIS A 6 -22.01 -6.69 -4.66
C HIS A 6 -22.08 -8.05 -5.36
N ALA A 7 -21.38 -8.20 -6.50
CA ALA A 7 -21.34 -9.47 -7.24
C ALA A 7 -20.49 -10.54 -6.53
N HIS A 8 -19.48 -10.14 -5.75
CA HIS A 8 -18.52 -11.05 -5.12
C HIS A 8 -18.20 -10.66 -3.67
N PRO A 9 -19.20 -10.55 -2.78
CA PRO A 9 -19.01 -10.02 -1.42
C PRO A 9 -18.14 -10.90 -0.53
N GLU A 10 -18.03 -12.20 -0.86
CA GLU A 10 -17.19 -13.15 -0.13
C GLU A 10 -15.69 -13.05 -0.49
N ARG A 11 -15.37 -12.46 -1.66
CA ARG A 11 -14.00 -12.45 -2.20
C ARG A 11 -13.36 -11.07 -2.28
N LEU A 12 -14.18 -10.02 -2.44
CA LEU A 12 -13.69 -8.68 -2.70
C LEU A 12 -13.90 -7.75 -1.52
N ARG A 13 -12.93 -6.85 -1.34
CA ARG A 13 -13.04 -5.69 -0.44
C ARG A 13 -12.63 -4.45 -1.19
N GLY A 14 -13.31 -3.34 -0.90
CA GLY A 14 -13.07 -2.06 -1.57
C GLY A 14 -12.21 -1.11 -0.75
N VAL A 15 -11.42 -0.31 -1.46
CA VAL A 15 -10.78 0.89 -0.93
C VAL A 15 -11.28 2.08 -1.75
N ALA A 16 -11.92 3.04 -1.09
CA ALA A 16 -12.55 4.19 -1.74
C ALA A 16 -11.65 5.44 -1.65
N VAL A 17 -11.83 6.37 -2.58
CA VAL A 17 -11.36 7.76 -2.43
C VAL A 17 -12.57 8.59 -2.02
N LEU A 18 -12.49 9.25 -0.88
CA LEU A 18 -13.62 9.98 -0.28
C LEU A 18 -13.21 11.41 0.05
N ALA A 19 -14.19 12.32 -0.01
CA ALA A 19 -14.03 13.66 0.51
C ALA A 19 -13.94 13.62 2.06
N PRO A 20 -13.19 14.56 2.69
CA PRO A 20 -13.07 14.59 4.16
C PRO A 20 -14.42 14.77 4.90
N ASP A 21 -15.38 15.40 4.25
CA ASP A 21 -16.73 15.72 4.75
C ASP A 21 -17.81 14.73 4.31
N VAL A 22 -17.41 13.55 3.76
CA VAL A 22 -18.35 12.50 3.34
C VAL A 22 -19.39 12.22 4.44
N PRO A 23 -20.72 12.15 4.13
CA PRO A 23 -21.76 11.90 5.13
C PRO A 23 -21.61 10.54 5.81
N GLU A 24 -21.96 10.43 7.11
CA GLU A 24 -21.92 9.16 7.85
C GLU A 24 -22.79 8.08 7.20
N ALA A 25 -23.96 8.46 6.69
CA ALA A 25 -24.84 7.52 5.99
C ALA A 25 -24.20 6.92 4.74
N GLU A 26 -23.34 7.69 4.05
CA GLU A 26 -22.56 7.17 2.91
C GLU A 26 -21.46 6.21 3.36
N LEU A 27 -20.75 6.53 4.46
CA LEU A 27 -19.78 5.62 5.07
C LEU A 27 -20.42 4.30 5.47
N ASP A 28 -21.62 4.33 6.04
CA ASP A 28 -22.37 3.13 6.44
C ASP A 28 -22.79 2.30 5.22
N ALA A 29 -23.28 2.95 4.17
CA ALA A 29 -23.64 2.28 2.91
C ALA A 29 -22.41 1.62 2.24
N LEU A 30 -21.29 2.33 2.20
CA LEU A 30 -20.02 1.80 1.68
C LEU A 30 -19.52 0.62 2.52
N HIS A 31 -19.62 0.69 3.85
CA HIS A 31 -19.25 -0.40 4.74
C HIS A 31 -20.10 -1.64 4.49
N ALA A 32 -21.41 -1.48 4.42
CA ALA A 32 -22.35 -2.56 4.11
C ALA A 32 -22.05 -3.18 2.73
N GLY A 33 -21.61 -2.35 1.77
CA GLY A 33 -21.23 -2.78 0.43
C GLY A 33 -19.82 -3.40 0.32
N GLY A 34 -19.07 -3.57 1.43
CA GLY A 34 -17.79 -4.27 1.43
C GLY A 34 -16.55 -3.38 1.33
N VAL A 35 -16.69 -2.06 1.45
CA VAL A 35 -15.54 -1.15 1.58
C VAL A 35 -14.90 -1.32 2.95
N ARG A 36 -13.55 -1.36 2.99
CA ARG A 36 -12.75 -1.56 4.21
C ARG A 36 -11.59 -0.59 4.36
N GLY A 37 -11.46 0.38 3.46
CA GLY A 37 -10.40 1.37 3.57
C GLY A 37 -10.67 2.62 2.74
N VAL A 38 -9.89 3.66 3.04
CA VAL A 38 -9.89 4.91 2.28
C VAL A 38 -8.49 5.20 1.78
N ARG A 39 -8.38 5.55 0.48
CA ARG A 39 -7.11 5.93 -0.13
C ARG A 39 -6.91 7.43 -0.04
N VAL A 40 -5.74 7.82 0.48
CA VAL A 40 -5.26 9.20 0.55
C VAL A 40 -4.10 9.35 -0.43
N ASN A 41 -4.24 10.28 -1.37
CA ASN A 41 -3.19 10.59 -2.33
C ASN A 41 -2.36 11.77 -1.81
N VAL A 42 -1.09 11.52 -1.52
CA VAL A 42 -0.11 12.55 -1.11
C VAL A 42 0.90 12.83 -2.23
N LEU A 43 1.02 11.90 -3.19
CA LEU A 43 2.06 11.91 -4.23
C LEU A 43 1.79 12.88 -5.37
N PHE A 44 0.54 12.96 -5.86
CA PHE A 44 0.21 13.75 -7.05
C PHE A 44 -0.24 15.17 -6.70
N LYS A 45 -0.13 16.09 -7.68
CA LYS A 45 -0.65 17.47 -7.57
C LYS A 45 -2.14 17.42 -7.19
N GLY A 46 -2.51 18.21 -6.17
CA GLY A 46 -3.87 18.20 -5.62
C GLY A 46 -4.08 17.13 -4.53
N GLY A 47 -3.05 16.39 -4.17
CA GLY A 47 -3.06 15.52 -3.00
C GLY A 47 -3.21 16.32 -1.70
N VAL A 48 -3.65 15.64 -0.66
CA VAL A 48 -3.83 16.24 0.66
C VAL A 48 -2.62 15.92 1.56
N PRO A 49 -2.21 16.82 2.46
CA PRO A 49 -1.17 16.50 3.43
C PRO A 49 -1.63 15.37 4.37
N ILE A 50 -0.68 14.60 4.89
CA ILE A 50 -0.96 13.48 5.81
C ILE A 50 -1.85 13.93 6.97
N SER A 51 -1.59 15.10 7.56
CA SER A 51 -2.37 15.65 8.68
C SER A 51 -3.85 15.84 8.35
N ALA A 52 -4.20 16.15 7.09
CA ALA A 52 -5.58 16.31 6.67
C ALA A 52 -6.37 14.98 6.62
N ALA A 53 -5.68 13.85 6.64
CA ALA A 53 -6.32 12.53 6.70
C ALA A 53 -6.77 12.13 8.11
N ARG A 54 -6.28 12.80 9.16
CA ARG A 54 -6.59 12.44 10.56
C ARG A 54 -8.08 12.51 10.91
N PRO A 55 -8.83 13.58 10.59
CA PRO A 55 -10.26 13.61 10.87
C PRO A 55 -11.04 12.48 10.19
N LEU A 56 -10.64 12.13 8.96
CA LEU A 56 -11.25 11.01 8.25
C LEU A 56 -10.89 9.67 8.92
N ALA A 57 -9.63 9.51 9.37
CA ALA A 57 -9.19 8.32 10.10
C ALA A 57 -10.02 8.10 11.38
N GLU A 58 -10.31 9.17 12.13
CA GLU A 58 -11.15 9.11 13.35
C GLU A 58 -12.55 8.60 13.05
N ARG A 59 -13.15 9.06 11.95
CA ARG A 59 -14.48 8.65 11.52
C ARG A 59 -14.56 7.21 11.03
N ILE A 60 -13.56 6.73 10.32
CA ILE A 60 -13.54 5.36 9.77
C ILE A 60 -13.04 4.31 10.77
N ALA A 61 -12.40 4.73 11.86
CA ALA A 61 -11.85 3.83 12.88
C ALA A 61 -12.91 2.92 13.52
N ALA A 62 -14.10 3.49 13.84
CA ALA A 62 -15.22 2.74 14.41
C ALA A 62 -15.74 1.61 13.48
N ARG A 63 -15.49 1.71 12.17
CA ARG A 63 -15.85 0.70 11.17
C ARG A 63 -14.75 -0.33 10.93
N GLY A 64 -13.62 -0.22 11.63
CA GLY A 64 -12.48 -1.11 11.45
C GLY A 64 -11.75 -0.92 10.09
N TRP A 65 -11.91 0.25 9.46
CA TRP A 65 -11.27 0.51 8.18
C TRP A 65 -9.82 0.95 8.37
N HIS A 66 -9.02 0.82 7.29
CA HIS A 66 -7.66 1.34 7.23
C HIS A 66 -7.55 2.58 6.34
N LEU A 67 -6.49 3.36 6.54
CA LEU A 67 -6.03 4.36 5.57
C LEU A 67 -4.96 3.78 4.67
N GLN A 68 -5.10 3.97 3.36
CA GLN A 68 -4.11 3.58 2.36
C GLN A 68 -3.48 4.82 1.75
N PHE A 69 -2.16 4.96 1.89
CA PHE A 69 -1.42 6.13 1.40
C PHE A 69 -0.68 5.82 0.10
N LEU A 70 -0.95 6.64 -0.92
CA LEU A 70 -0.09 6.78 -2.09
C LEU A 70 0.87 7.93 -1.83
N ILE A 71 2.12 7.61 -1.49
CA ILE A 71 3.11 8.57 -0.97
C ILE A 71 4.51 8.17 -1.42
N ASP A 72 5.36 9.17 -1.74
CA ASP A 72 6.80 8.97 -1.84
C ASP A 72 7.42 9.19 -0.45
N VAL A 73 7.78 8.10 0.22
CA VAL A 73 8.33 8.14 1.58
C VAL A 73 9.67 8.88 1.64
N GLY A 74 10.43 8.97 0.53
CA GLY A 74 11.65 9.75 0.46
C GLY A 74 11.47 11.24 0.78
N ASN A 75 10.25 11.75 0.66
CA ASN A 75 9.90 13.12 1.04
C ASN A 75 9.44 13.25 2.51
N HIS A 76 9.41 12.14 3.28
CA HIS A 76 8.88 12.07 4.64
C HIS A 76 9.85 11.38 5.61
N PRO A 77 10.97 12.03 5.97
CA PRO A 77 11.99 11.43 6.85
C PRO A 77 11.48 11.15 8.27
N GLU A 78 10.34 11.72 8.64
CA GLU A 78 9.66 11.55 9.93
C GLU A 78 8.31 10.80 9.80
N LEU A 79 8.12 9.98 8.74
CA LEU A 79 6.86 9.30 8.43
C LEU A 79 6.31 8.51 9.61
N ASP A 80 7.17 7.85 10.36
CA ASP A 80 6.82 7.11 11.57
C ASP A 80 6.19 7.99 12.64
N ARG A 81 6.64 9.23 12.78
CA ARG A 81 6.07 10.23 13.69
C ARG A 81 4.81 10.88 13.13
N GLU A 82 4.80 11.20 11.83
CA GLU A 82 3.64 11.79 11.17
C GLU A 82 2.41 10.88 11.26
N LEU A 83 2.61 9.56 11.16
CA LEU A 83 1.55 8.55 11.26
C LEU A 83 1.37 7.97 12.67
N ALA A 84 2.24 8.32 13.62
CA ALA A 84 2.04 7.94 15.02
C ALA A 84 0.70 8.48 15.55
N GLY A 85 -0.03 7.64 16.26
CA GLY A 85 -1.31 8.02 16.86
C GLY A 85 -2.48 8.17 15.87
N PHE A 86 -2.35 7.76 14.61
CA PHE A 86 -3.52 7.54 13.77
C PHE A 86 -4.38 6.41 14.37
N PRO A 87 -5.70 6.58 14.49
CA PRO A 87 -6.56 5.59 15.15
C PRO A 87 -6.76 4.31 14.32
N THR A 88 -6.46 4.36 13.04
CA THR A 88 -6.59 3.25 12.07
C THR A 88 -5.24 2.61 11.75
N PRO A 89 -5.22 1.33 11.33
CA PRO A 89 -4.08 0.79 10.60
C PRO A 89 -3.81 1.60 9.33
N VAL A 90 -2.56 1.61 8.87
CA VAL A 90 -2.17 2.27 7.63
C VAL A 90 -1.61 1.27 6.63
N VAL A 91 -1.84 1.51 5.34
CA VAL A 91 -1.27 0.75 4.23
C VAL A 91 -0.47 1.71 3.36
N ILE A 92 0.77 1.38 3.06
CA ILE A 92 1.63 2.17 2.17
C ILE A 92 1.69 1.47 0.80
N ASP A 93 1.28 2.19 -0.25
CA ASP A 93 1.29 1.67 -1.61
C ASP A 93 2.71 1.54 -2.18
N HIS A 94 2.91 0.55 -3.04
CA HIS A 94 4.03 0.41 -3.96
C HIS A 94 5.40 0.60 -3.30
N MET A 95 5.64 -0.12 -2.21
CA MET A 95 6.93 -0.08 -1.47
C MET A 95 7.36 1.33 -1.06
N GLY A 96 6.37 2.23 -0.89
CA GLY A 96 6.60 3.62 -0.47
C GLY A 96 7.03 4.57 -1.57
N HIS A 97 6.98 4.19 -2.85
CA HIS A 97 7.41 5.02 -4.00
C HIS A 97 8.84 5.59 -3.91
N CYS A 98 9.66 5.13 -2.97
CA CYS A 98 11.05 5.53 -2.86
C CYS A 98 11.86 4.93 -4.00
N ALA A 99 12.56 5.75 -4.78
CA ALA A 99 13.35 5.27 -5.90
C ALA A 99 14.38 4.20 -5.45
N ALA A 100 14.46 3.08 -6.18
CA ALA A 100 15.26 1.93 -5.81
C ALA A 100 16.73 2.26 -5.52
N ALA A 101 17.32 3.16 -6.32
CA ALA A 101 18.70 3.60 -6.15
C ALA A 101 18.94 4.42 -4.87
N LYS A 102 17.91 5.00 -4.26
CA LYS A 102 18.02 5.86 -3.06
C LYS A 102 17.70 5.10 -1.77
N ALA A 103 16.76 4.18 -1.82
CA ALA A 103 16.15 3.55 -0.65
C ALA A 103 17.13 3.03 0.41
N PRO A 104 18.27 2.39 0.09
CA PRO A 104 19.18 1.86 1.10
C PRO A 104 19.77 2.89 2.07
N GLY A 105 19.82 4.18 1.68
CA GLY A 105 20.33 5.28 2.50
C GLY A 105 19.32 6.39 2.77
N ASP A 106 18.09 6.22 2.35
CA ASP A 106 17.06 7.26 2.40
C ASP A 106 16.42 7.34 3.79
N PRO A 107 16.40 8.54 4.43
CA PRO A 107 15.81 8.71 5.77
C PRO A 107 14.31 8.40 5.82
N GLY A 108 13.57 8.66 4.73
CA GLY A 108 12.14 8.36 4.67
C GLY A 108 11.88 6.86 4.52
N PHE A 109 12.72 6.13 3.77
CA PHE A 109 12.65 4.68 3.74
C PHE A 109 12.99 4.07 5.12
N ALA A 110 13.99 4.62 5.81
CA ALA A 110 14.28 4.23 7.19
C ALA A 110 13.10 4.53 8.14
N ALA A 111 12.38 5.64 7.95
CA ALA A 111 11.17 5.94 8.70
C ALA A 111 10.04 4.95 8.40
N LEU A 112 9.88 4.51 7.15
CA LEU A 112 8.94 3.44 6.80
C LEU A 112 9.25 2.14 7.54
N LEU A 113 10.52 1.76 7.63
CA LEU A 113 10.93 0.55 8.38
C LEU A 113 10.60 0.68 9.88
N ARG A 114 10.83 1.86 10.50
CA ARG A 114 10.42 2.10 11.89
C ARG A 114 8.90 2.05 12.06
N LEU A 115 8.16 2.58 11.10
CA LEU A 115 6.69 2.51 11.10
C LEU A 115 6.19 1.06 11.02
N LEU A 116 6.83 0.21 10.20
CA LEU A 116 6.54 -1.24 10.14
C LEU A 116 6.75 -1.94 11.48
N ASP A 117 7.77 -1.55 12.25
CA ASP A 117 8.05 -2.13 13.57
C ASP A 117 6.91 -1.94 14.57
N THR A 118 6.09 -0.91 14.38
CA THR A 118 4.91 -0.68 15.23
C THR A 118 3.84 -1.79 15.10
N GLY A 119 3.88 -2.57 14.02
CA GLY A 119 2.88 -3.58 13.70
C GLY A 119 1.55 -3.03 13.20
N ARG A 120 1.42 -1.72 13.02
CA ARG A 120 0.19 -1.04 12.57
C ARG A 120 0.27 -0.56 11.12
N CYS A 121 1.41 -0.77 10.47
CA CYS A 121 1.64 -0.43 9.08
C CYS A 121 1.73 -1.69 8.22
N TRP A 122 1.10 -1.64 7.07
CA TRP A 122 1.19 -2.62 6.00
C TRP A 122 1.87 -1.99 4.79
N VAL A 123 2.59 -2.78 4.02
CA VAL A 123 3.19 -2.32 2.76
C VAL A 123 2.77 -3.23 1.62
N LYS A 124 2.38 -2.63 0.50
CA LYS A 124 2.11 -3.35 -0.73
C LYS A 124 3.39 -3.57 -1.52
N LEU A 125 3.75 -4.82 -1.72
CA LEU A 125 4.76 -5.27 -2.67
C LEU A 125 4.12 -5.25 -4.08
N SER A 126 4.04 -4.07 -4.68
CA SER A 126 3.36 -3.84 -5.97
C SER A 126 4.04 -2.72 -6.73
N GLY A 127 3.78 -2.63 -8.03
CA GLY A 127 4.25 -1.54 -8.89
C GLY A 127 5.78 -1.36 -8.90
N PRO A 128 6.61 -2.39 -9.12
CA PRO A 128 8.07 -2.25 -9.14
C PRO A 128 8.54 -1.25 -10.19
N TYR A 129 7.81 -1.15 -11.30
CA TYR A 129 8.07 -0.19 -12.38
C TYR A 129 7.91 1.29 -11.96
N ARG A 130 7.34 1.57 -10.77
CA ARG A 130 7.18 2.93 -10.24
C ARG A 130 8.44 3.46 -9.57
N ILE A 131 9.32 2.56 -9.13
CA ILE A 131 10.50 2.89 -8.34
C ILE A 131 11.83 2.44 -8.98
N THR A 132 11.75 1.61 -10.02
CA THR A 132 12.93 1.12 -10.78
C THR A 132 13.56 2.20 -11.65
N ALA A 133 14.85 2.09 -11.89
CA ALA A 133 15.56 2.82 -12.95
C ALA A 133 15.56 2.05 -14.30
N ARG A 134 15.04 0.82 -14.34
CA ARG A 134 14.98 0.00 -15.55
C ARG A 134 13.83 0.43 -16.47
N LYS A 135 13.94 0.13 -17.75
CA LYS A 135 12.90 0.47 -18.75
C LYS A 135 11.93 -0.70 -19.02
N ALA A 136 12.32 -1.90 -18.66
CA ALA A 136 11.56 -3.14 -18.82
C ALA A 136 12.00 -4.16 -17.79
N LEU A 137 11.24 -5.23 -17.67
CA LEU A 137 11.57 -6.42 -16.87
C LEU A 137 12.94 -7.04 -17.28
N PRO A 138 13.62 -7.67 -16.33
CA PRO A 138 13.30 -7.72 -14.91
C PRO A 138 13.68 -6.40 -14.20
N PHE A 139 12.88 -5.97 -13.24
CA PHE A 139 13.16 -4.80 -12.39
C PHE A 139 14.04 -5.22 -11.20
N ASP A 140 15.21 -5.76 -11.49
CA ASP A 140 16.13 -6.40 -10.52
C ASP A 140 16.69 -5.44 -9.48
N ASP A 141 16.76 -4.14 -9.79
CA ASP A 141 17.15 -3.07 -8.87
C ASP A 141 16.15 -2.86 -7.72
N VAL A 142 14.92 -3.36 -7.86
CA VAL A 142 13.88 -3.29 -6.81
C VAL A 142 14.00 -4.44 -5.80
N THR A 143 14.63 -5.54 -6.18
CA THR A 143 14.76 -6.75 -5.34
C THR A 143 15.31 -6.47 -3.93
N PRO A 144 16.37 -5.66 -3.75
CA PRO A 144 16.88 -5.37 -2.41
C PRO A 144 15.85 -4.68 -1.50
N ILE A 145 15.04 -3.76 -2.06
CA ILE A 145 13.98 -3.07 -1.32
C ILE A 145 12.91 -4.06 -0.87
N ALA A 146 12.39 -4.84 -1.80
CA ALA A 146 11.35 -5.83 -1.53
C ALA A 146 11.83 -6.83 -0.44
N ARG A 147 13.05 -7.34 -0.56
CA ARG A 147 13.63 -8.23 0.45
C ARG A 147 13.78 -7.56 1.82
N THR A 148 14.28 -6.33 1.88
CA THR A 148 14.39 -5.59 3.14
C THR A 148 13.05 -5.44 3.84
N LEU A 149 11.98 -5.12 3.10
CA LEU A 149 10.63 -5.00 3.64
C LEU A 149 10.10 -6.35 4.16
N VAL A 150 10.28 -7.41 3.37
CA VAL A 150 9.86 -8.78 3.74
C VAL A 150 10.62 -9.30 4.95
N GLU A 151 11.94 -9.17 4.97
CA GLU A 151 12.78 -9.60 6.08
C GLU A 151 12.43 -8.86 7.38
N ARG A 152 12.06 -7.57 7.26
CA ARG A 152 11.67 -6.76 8.41
C ARG A 152 10.35 -7.22 9.04
N ARG A 153 9.30 -7.38 8.23
CA ARG A 153 7.96 -7.74 8.71
C ARG A 153 7.16 -8.49 7.63
N PRO A 154 7.43 -9.79 7.43
CA PRO A 154 6.69 -10.59 6.45
C PRO A 154 5.18 -10.66 6.75
N ASP A 155 4.82 -10.51 8.03
CA ASP A 155 3.44 -10.47 8.52
C ASP A 155 2.71 -9.15 8.25
N ARG A 156 3.38 -8.17 7.63
CA ARG A 156 2.83 -6.85 7.26
C ARG A 156 3.00 -6.54 5.78
N MET A 157 3.31 -7.53 4.99
CA MET A 157 3.38 -7.40 3.54
C MET A 157 2.11 -7.94 2.89
N VAL A 158 1.61 -7.23 1.88
CA VAL A 158 0.60 -7.71 0.95
C VAL A 158 1.10 -7.50 -0.47
N TRP A 159 0.63 -8.31 -1.42
CA TRP A 159 1.00 -8.20 -2.82
C TRP A 159 -0.20 -7.70 -3.66
N GLY A 160 0.08 -7.07 -4.80
CA GLY A 160 -0.92 -6.68 -5.76
C GLY A 160 -0.31 -6.34 -7.12
N THR A 161 -1.09 -6.49 -8.18
CA THR A 161 -0.65 -6.23 -9.56
C THR A 161 -0.45 -4.75 -9.86
N ASP A 162 -1.21 -3.87 -9.19
CA ASP A 162 -1.40 -2.45 -9.54
C ASP A 162 -2.15 -2.26 -10.87
N TRP A 163 -2.92 -3.30 -11.27
CA TRP A 163 -3.80 -3.20 -12.44
C TRP A 163 -4.80 -2.02 -12.30
N PRO A 164 -5.06 -1.22 -13.33
CA PRO A 164 -4.64 -1.33 -14.73
C PRO A 164 -3.34 -0.57 -15.07
N HIS A 165 -2.37 -0.47 -14.17
CA HIS A 165 -1.06 0.16 -14.35
C HIS A 165 -1.14 1.64 -14.80
N PRO A 166 -1.91 2.50 -14.12
CA PRO A 166 -2.12 3.88 -14.58
C PRO A 166 -0.81 4.65 -14.58
N SER A 167 -0.68 5.57 -15.55
CA SER A 167 0.48 6.49 -15.65
C SER A 167 1.84 5.77 -15.70
N ILE A 168 1.91 4.59 -16.30
CA ILE A 168 3.16 3.84 -16.46
C ILE A 168 4.12 4.56 -17.41
N ALA A 169 5.40 4.60 -17.04
CA ALA A 169 6.47 5.21 -17.83
C ALA A 169 7.43 4.17 -18.44
N THR A 170 7.26 2.90 -18.12
CA THR A 170 8.03 1.77 -18.65
C THR A 170 7.21 0.99 -19.68
N ALA A 171 7.77 -0.07 -20.27
CA ALA A 171 6.98 -1.04 -21.01
C ALA A 171 5.89 -1.63 -20.09
N MET A 172 4.68 -1.84 -20.64
CA MET A 172 3.57 -2.44 -19.90
C MET A 172 3.96 -3.86 -19.47
N PRO A 173 4.00 -4.16 -18.16
CA PRO A 173 4.30 -5.49 -17.70
C PRO A 173 3.10 -6.43 -17.88
N ASN A 174 3.36 -7.71 -17.97
CA ASN A 174 2.36 -8.75 -17.78
C ASN A 174 2.20 -9.02 -16.27
N ASP A 175 0.97 -9.17 -15.80
CA ASP A 175 0.70 -9.43 -14.37
C ASP A 175 1.30 -10.77 -13.89
N ALA A 176 1.40 -11.77 -14.79
CA ALA A 176 2.05 -13.03 -14.47
C ALA A 176 3.55 -12.83 -14.19
N ASP A 177 4.24 -12.02 -14.99
CA ASP A 177 5.66 -11.69 -14.75
C ASP A 177 5.85 -10.92 -13.43
N LEU A 178 4.88 -10.08 -13.05
CA LEU A 178 4.92 -9.36 -11.77
C LEU A 178 4.75 -10.31 -10.57
N VAL A 179 3.93 -11.34 -10.68
CA VAL A 179 3.80 -12.33 -9.59
C VAL A 179 5.01 -13.25 -9.53
N ASP A 180 5.63 -13.55 -10.65
CA ASP A 180 6.88 -14.35 -10.69
C ASP A 180 8.02 -13.64 -9.97
N MET A 181 8.11 -12.30 -10.09
CA MET A 181 9.07 -11.50 -9.30
C MET A 181 8.90 -11.69 -7.79
N LEU A 182 7.69 -11.98 -7.30
CA LEU A 182 7.51 -12.25 -5.87
C LEU A 182 8.27 -13.52 -5.44
N ALA A 183 8.45 -14.50 -6.29
CA ALA A 183 9.25 -15.69 -5.99
C ALA A 183 10.74 -15.35 -5.82
N ASP A 184 11.24 -14.38 -6.58
CA ASP A 184 12.61 -13.87 -6.45
C ASP A 184 12.80 -13.04 -5.17
N TRP A 185 11.78 -12.28 -4.78
CA TRP A 185 11.81 -11.46 -3.56
C TRP A 185 11.67 -12.32 -2.30
N VAL A 186 10.87 -13.38 -2.37
CA VAL A 186 10.46 -14.24 -1.26
C VAL A 186 10.64 -15.70 -1.65
N PRO A 187 11.85 -16.27 -1.56
CA PRO A 187 12.13 -17.67 -1.94
C PRO A 187 11.37 -18.69 -1.09
N ASP A 188 11.05 -18.36 0.19
CA ASP A 188 10.31 -19.24 1.08
C ASP A 188 8.81 -19.30 0.72
N GLU A 189 8.31 -20.49 0.39
CA GLU A 189 6.92 -20.69 -0.02
C GLU A 189 5.91 -20.35 1.09
N GLY A 190 6.23 -20.66 2.34
CA GLY A 190 5.37 -20.35 3.48
C GLY A 190 5.17 -18.84 3.64
N THR A 191 6.22 -18.07 3.48
CA THR A 191 6.18 -16.60 3.50
C THR A 191 5.43 -16.04 2.29
N ARG A 192 5.62 -16.60 1.09
CA ARG A 192 4.83 -16.20 -0.09
C ARG A 192 3.34 -16.44 0.13
N ARG A 193 2.96 -17.62 0.65
CA ARG A 193 1.58 -17.93 0.98
C ARG A 193 1.02 -16.93 1.98
N ARG A 194 1.77 -16.60 3.03
CA ARG A 194 1.38 -15.58 4.01
C ARG A 194 1.07 -14.25 3.33
N ILE A 195 1.95 -13.77 2.44
CA ILE A 195 1.82 -12.48 1.75
C ILE A 195 0.62 -12.46 0.79
N LEU A 196 0.37 -13.58 0.08
CA LEU A 196 -0.68 -13.67 -0.93
C LEU A 196 -2.06 -14.02 -0.37
N VAL A 197 -2.12 -14.70 0.78
CA VAL A 197 -3.37 -15.30 1.28
C VAL A 197 -3.66 -14.86 2.72
N ASP A 198 -2.76 -15.16 3.66
CA ASP A 198 -3.07 -15.06 5.09
C ASP A 198 -3.10 -13.59 5.55
N ASN A 199 -2.18 -12.77 5.06
CA ASN A 199 -2.11 -11.35 5.37
C ASN A 199 -3.30 -10.56 4.80
N PRO A 200 -3.67 -10.70 3.51
CA PRO A 200 -4.84 -9.99 2.96
C PRO A 200 -6.18 -10.39 3.60
N ALA A 201 -6.25 -11.52 4.27
CA ALA A 201 -7.46 -12.01 4.93
C ALA A 201 -7.69 -11.39 6.33
N GLN A 202 -6.73 -10.63 6.86
CA GLN A 202 -6.84 -9.95 8.17
C GLN A 202 -7.61 -8.63 8.07
#